data_263320f64f3100bf1fca7f6ed4086a5a
#
_entry.id   263320f64f3100bf1fca7f6ed4086a5a
#
_cell.length_a   1.000
_cell.length_b   1.000
_cell.length_c   1.000
_cell.angle_alpha   90.00
_cell.angle_beta   90.00
_cell.angle_gamma   90.00
#
_symmetry.space_group_name_H-M   'P 1'
#
loop_
_entity.id
_entity.type
_entity.pdbx_description
1 polymer ?
#
loop_
_entity_poly.entity_id
_entity_poly.type
_entity_poly.pdbx_seq_one_letter_code
_entity_poly.pdbx_strand_id
1 'polypeptide(L)'
;QFKAAIASDALVSYEINIDDDLIIEDIIENTVNMLKLVDLNTNCSYSEFLLRWTKKCVHPDDKNKFYQELHPHRLKKLFEQGITEVYCEYRSLNATQKQGWVSTTIHLLHVGETNKLFGFVYVKDINDKKIHELELLRQSQSDPLTKLYNRTAFGQIVNEYLNKKREYSSALLLIDIDNFKNINDNLGHSFGDTVL
;
A
#
# COMPACT_ATOMS: atom_id res chain seq x y z
N GLN A 1 26.72 10.15 -3.14
CA GLN A 1 26.66 9.45 -1.81
C GLN A 1 25.22 9.38 -1.26
N PHE A 2 24.40 10.45 -1.35
CA PHE A 2 23.02 10.45 -0.85
C PHE A 2 22.12 9.44 -1.57
N LYS A 3 22.17 9.40 -2.91
CA LYS A 3 21.40 8.46 -3.74
C LYS A 3 21.74 6.99 -3.42
N ALA A 4 23.01 6.67 -3.23
CA ALA A 4 23.46 5.31 -2.92
C ALA A 4 23.01 4.83 -1.54
N ALA A 5 22.95 5.71 -0.54
CA ALA A 5 22.50 5.36 0.79
C ALA A 5 20.99 5.08 0.86
N ILE A 6 20.18 5.84 0.11
CA ILE A 6 18.73 5.64 0.07
C ILE A 6 18.35 4.38 -0.73
N ALA A 7 19.13 4.05 -1.74
CA ALA A 7 18.88 2.91 -2.63
C ALA A 7 19.43 1.57 -2.09
N SER A 8 20.12 1.54 -0.94
CA SER A 8 20.78 0.32 -0.43
C SER A 8 19.85 -0.88 -0.26
N ASP A 9 18.58 -0.62 0.09
CA ASP A 9 17.55 -1.66 0.29
C ASP A 9 16.45 -1.62 -0.78
N ALA A 10 16.69 -0.85 -1.87
CA ALA A 10 15.72 -0.75 -2.94
C ALA A 10 15.79 -1.97 -3.86
N LEU A 11 14.62 -2.47 -4.28
CA LEU A 11 14.51 -3.48 -5.33
C LEU A 11 14.96 -2.90 -6.67
N VAL A 12 14.58 -1.65 -6.92
CA VAL A 12 14.86 -0.90 -8.14
C VAL A 12 14.97 0.58 -7.81
N SER A 13 15.86 1.29 -8.50
CA SER A 13 15.85 2.76 -8.51
C SER A 13 16.16 3.27 -9.92
N TYR A 14 15.54 4.40 -10.28
CA TYR A 14 15.73 5.06 -11.57
C TYR A 14 15.46 6.55 -11.47
N GLU A 15 15.91 7.30 -12.47
CA GLU A 15 15.67 8.73 -12.58
C GLU A 15 14.65 9.04 -13.69
N ILE A 16 13.79 10.00 -13.43
CA ILE A 16 12.83 10.51 -14.41
C ILE A 16 13.01 12.01 -14.61
N ASN A 17 12.94 12.46 -15.85
CA ASN A 17 12.72 13.85 -16.17
C ASN A 17 11.23 14.06 -16.35
N ILE A 18 10.62 14.78 -15.41
CA ILE A 18 9.16 14.96 -15.34
C ILE A 18 8.71 15.97 -16.41
N ASP A 19 9.55 16.95 -16.75
CA ASP A 19 9.22 17.95 -17.75
C ASP A 19 9.26 17.42 -19.17
N ASP A 20 10.24 16.58 -19.47
CA ASP A 20 10.39 15.95 -20.78
C ASP A 20 9.65 14.59 -20.86
N ASP A 21 9.03 14.13 -19.78
CA ASP A 21 8.34 12.84 -19.65
C ASP A 21 9.24 11.64 -20.05
N LEU A 22 10.47 11.57 -19.51
CA LEU A 22 11.45 10.55 -19.86
C LEU A 22 11.96 9.80 -18.64
N ILE A 23 12.22 8.51 -18.80
CA ILE A 23 13.06 7.71 -17.88
C ILE A 23 14.50 7.83 -18.38
N ILE A 24 15.41 8.29 -17.48
CA ILE A 24 16.77 8.66 -17.87
C ILE A 24 17.77 7.53 -17.64
N GLU A 25 17.72 6.92 -16.46
CA GLU A 25 18.72 5.93 -16.05
C GLU A 25 18.15 4.91 -15.08
N ASP A 26 18.58 3.66 -15.23
CA ASP A 26 18.34 2.56 -14.31
C ASP A 26 19.62 2.38 -13.49
N ILE A 27 19.59 2.78 -12.20
CA ILE A 27 20.79 2.93 -11.38
C ILE A 27 21.19 1.63 -10.67
N ILE A 28 20.31 0.65 -10.55
CA ILE A 28 20.59 -0.61 -9.87
C ILE A 28 20.37 -1.81 -10.77
N GLU A 29 21.46 -2.50 -11.07
CA GLU A 29 21.49 -3.74 -11.87
C GLU A 29 20.82 -4.96 -11.16
N ASN A 30 20.33 -4.83 -9.95
CA ASN A 30 19.83 -5.97 -9.18
C ASN A 30 18.35 -6.23 -9.43
N THR A 31 18.12 -7.24 -10.26
CA THR A 31 17.09 -8.27 -10.24
C THR A 31 15.87 -8.14 -11.13
N VAL A 32 15.33 -6.99 -11.44
CA VAL A 32 14.19 -6.95 -12.37
C VAL A 32 14.34 -5.76 -13.31
N ASN A 33 14.58 -6.04 -14.57
CA ASN A 33 14.47 -5.00 -15.60
C ASN A 33 12.98 -4.66 -15.75
N MET A 34 12.49 -3.67 -15.01
CA MET A 34 11.09 -3.24 -14.99
C MET A 34 10.59 -2.88 -16.39
N LEU A 35 11.45 -2.31 -17.22
CA LEU A 35 11.10 -1.93 -18.58
C LEU A 35 10.79 -3.17 -19.43
N LYS A 36 11.57 -4.25 -19.29
CA LYS A 36 11.29 -5.51 -19.99
C LYS A 36 9.98 -6.15 -19.57
N LEU A 37 9.61 -6.02 -18.30
CA LEU A 37 8.33 -6.55 -17.83
C LEU A 37 7.12 -5.89 -18.50
N VAL A 38 7.27 -4.65 -18.96
CA VAL A 38 6.20 -3.90 -19.61
C VAL A 38 6.47 -3.66 -21.11
N ASP A 39 7.40 -4.41 -21.68
CA ASP A 39 7.75 -4.37 -23.11
C ASP A 39 8.19 -2.97 -23.57
N LEU A 40 9.05 -2.32 -22.77
CA LEU A 40 9.67 -1.03 -23.04
C LEU A 40 11.20 -1.13 -23.02
N ASN A 41 11.85 -0.18 -23.71
CA ASN A 41 13.30 -0.01 -23.72
C ASN A 41 13.71 1.25 -22.95
N THR A 42 15.01 1.46 -22.75
CA THR A 42 15.58 2.68 -22.18
C THR A 42 15.18 3.93 -22.99
N ASN A 43 15.14 5.07 -22.32
CA ASN A 43 14.69 6.36 -22.88
C ASN A 43 13.21 6.36 -23.35
N CYS A 44 12.37 5.59 -22.67
CA CYS A 44 10.93 5.60 -22.93
C CYS A 44 10.24 6.73 -22.15
N SER A 45 9.01 7.07 -22.58
CA SER A 45 8.13 7.98 -21.86
C SER A 45 7.81 7.41 -20.46
N TYR A 46 7.96 8.24 -19.43
CA TYR A 46 7.56 7.86 -18.08
C TYR A 46 6.05 7.64 -17.96
N SER A 47 5.24 8.47 -18.64
CA SER A 47 3.78 8.30 -18.68
C SER A 47 3.38 6.98 -19.33
N GLU A 48 4.05 6.56 -20.40
CA GLU A 48 3.80 5.28 -21.05
C GLU A 48 4.21 4.11 -20.14
N PHE A 49 5.38 4.19 -19.52
CA PHE A 49 5.82 3.21 -18.54
C PHE A 49 4.80 3.09 -17.37
N LEU A 50 4.40 4.21 -16.77
CA LEU A 50 3.45 4.23 -15.65
C LEU A 50 2.13 3.57 -16.05
N LEU A 51 1.61 3.86 -17.24
CA LEU A 51 0.37 3.27 -17.75
C LEU A 51 0.49 1.75 -17.92
N ARG A 52 1.57 1.28 -18.57
CA ARG A 52 1.79 -0.16 -18.80
C ARG A 52 2.06 -0.90 -17.50
N TRP A 53 2.86 -0.31 -16.61
CA TRP A 53 3.12 -0.86 -15.27
C TRP A 53 1.83 -1.00 -14.46
N THR A 54 1.02 0.05 -14.42
CA THR A 54 -0.29 0.05 -13.74
C THR A 54 -1.18 -1.08 -14.25
N LYS A 55 -1.25 -1.27 -15.56
CA LYS A 55 -2.09 -2.31 -16.17
C LYS A 55 -1.61 -3.71 -15.85
N LYS A 56 -0.30 -3.97 -15.91
CA LYS A 56 0.30 -5.31 -15.91
C LYS A 56 0.75 -5.75 -14.51
N CYS A 57 1.25 -4.83 -13.69
CA CYS A 57 1.96 -5.14 -12.45
C CYS A 57 1.28 -4.68 -11.17
N VAL A 58 0.25 -3.84 -11.24
CA VAL A 58 -0.46 -3.34 -10.06
C VAL A 58 -1.77 -4.08 -9.85
N HIS A 59 -2.06 -4.44 -8.58
CA HIS A 59 -3.34 -5.09 -8.21
C HIS A 59 -4.54 -4.24 -8.65
N PRO A 60 -5.64 -4.84 -9.14
CA PRO A 60 -6.81 -4.12 -9.65
C PRO A 60 -7.34 -3.00 -8.75
N ASP A 61 -7.47 -3.25 -7.45
CA ASP A 61 -8.00 -2.27 -6.50
C ASP A 61 -7.07 -1.06 -6.30
N ASP A 62 -5.77 -1.23 -6.54
CA ASP A 62 -4.76 -0.19 -6.28
C ASP A 62 -4.43 0.63 -7.54
N LYS A 63 -4.86 0.17 -8.73
CA LYS A 63 -4.52 0.78 -10.03
C LYS A 63 -4.84 2.25 -10.11
N ASN A 64 -6.05 2.63 -9.72
CA ASN A 64 -6.50 4.01 -9.86
C ASN A 64 -5.69 4.97 -8.97
N LYS A 65 -5.51 4.59 -7.70
CA LYS A 65 -4.70 5.36 -6.76
C LYS A 65 -3.26 5.48 -7.23
N PHE A 66 -2.62 4.35 -7.60
CA PHE A 66 -1.25 4.29 -8.05
C PHE A 66 -1.00 5.21 -9.27
N TYR A 67 -1.84 5.11 -10.29
CA TYR A 67 -1.70 5.92 -11.50
C TYR A 67 -1.88 7.41 -11.22
N GLN A 68 -2.89 7.77 -10.43
CA GLN A 68 -3.17 9.18 -10.12
C GLN A 68 -2.08 9.83 -9.27
N GLU A 69 -1.56 9.13 -8.25
CA GLU A 69 -0.55 9.68 -7.34
C GLU A 69 0.82 9.88 -8.02
N LEU A 70 1.19 9.00 -8.96
CA LEU A 70 2.51 9.01 -9.59
C LEU A 70 2.53 9.63 -11.00
N HIS A 71 1.39 10.13 -11.49
CA HIS A 71 1.30 10.75 -12.82
C HIS A 71 2.11 12.07 -12.88
N PRO A 72 2.89 12.35 -13.96
CA PRO A 72 3.73 13.56 -14.08
C PRO A 72 3.01 14.86 -13.72
N HIS A 73 1.80 15.05 -14.20
CA HIS A 73 0.99 16.24 -13.89
C HIS A 73 0.73 16.39 -12.38
N ARG A 74 0.48 15.29 -11.67
CA ARG A 74 0.28 15.29 -10.21
C ARG A 74 1.57 15.63 -9.49
N LEU A 75 2.70 15.04 -9.92
CA LEU A 75 4.03 15.31 -9.35
C LEU A 75 4.43 16.78 -9.49
N LYS A 76 4.21 17.40 -10.67
CA LYS A 76 4.43 18.83 -10.87
C LYS A 76 3.63 19.67 -9.90
N LYS A 77 2.32 19.42 -9.80
CA LYS A 77 1.43 20.14 -8.89
C LYS A 77 1.84 20.00 -7.43
N LEU A 78 2.27 18.84 -6.99
CA LEU A 78 2.75 18.62 -5.62
C LEU A 78 4.04 19.39 -5.36
N PHE A 79 4.96 19.40 -6.31
CA PHE A 79 6.20 20.14 -6.20
C PHE A 79 5.97 21.67 -6.12
N GLU A 80 5.03 22.22 -6.91
CA GLU A 80 4.61 23.63 -6.83
C GLU A 80 4.02 23.97 -5.44
N GLN A 81 3.47 23.01 -4.72
CA GLN A 81 2.99 23.13 -3.36
C GLN A 81 4.09 22.99 -2.28
N GLY A 82 5.34 22.80 -2.69
CA GLY A 82 6.48 22.60 -1.80
C GLY A 82 6.68 21.17 -1.32
N ILE A 83 5.95 20.19 -1.89
CA ILE A 83 6.10 18.79 -1.57
C ILE A 83 7.21 18.21 -2.45
N THR A 84 8.30 17.80 -1.81
CA THR A 84 9.49 17.25 -2.50
C THR A 84 9.61 15.74 -2.41
N GLU A 85 8.73 15.08 -1.68
CA GLU A 85 8.71 13.62 -1.56
C GLU A 85 7.28 13.10 -1.74
N VAL A 86 7.12 12.13 -2.66
CA VAL A 86 5.85 11.46 -2.92
C VAL A 86 6.01 9.98 -2.62
N TYR A 87 5.09 9.43 -1.82
CA TYR A 87 5.12 8.04 -1.35
C TYR A 87 3.82 7.33 -1.70
N CYS A 88 3.92 6.13 -2.27
CA CYS A 88 2.76 5.32 -2.63
C CYS A 88 3.01 3.84 -2.32
N GLU A 89 2.14 3.24 -1.48
CA GLU A 89 2.09 1.79 -1.24
C GLU A 89 1.04 1.15 -2.14
N TYR A 90 1.38 -0.01 -2.70
CA TYR A 90 0.48 -0.79 -3.54
C TYR A 90 0.85 -2.27 -3.55
N ARG A 91 -0.09 -3.12 -3.93
CA ARG A 91 0.14 -4.55 -4.14
C ARG A 91 0.67 -4.77 -5.55
N SER A 92 1.88 -5.29 -5.63
CA SER A 92 2.50 -5.67 -6.90
C SER A 92 2.16 -7.11 -7.26
N LEU A 93 1.84 -7.35 -8.53
CA LEU A 93 1.53 -8.69 -9.04
C LEU A 93 2.78 -9.43 -9.57
N ASN A 94 3.85 -8.68 -9.96
CA ASN A 94 5.02 -9.26 -10.63
C ASN A 94 6.35 -8.55 -10.36
N ALA A 95 6.40 -7.49 -9.55
CA ALA A 95 7.62 -6.68 -9.39
C ALA A 95 8.80 -7.43 -8.75
N THR A 96 8.54 -8.48 -7.96
CA THR A 96 9.54 -9.23 -7.20
C THR A 96 9.49 -10.73 -7.47
N GLN A 97 8.88 -11.18 -8.59
CA GLN A 97 8.52 -12.59 -8.84
C GLN A 97 7.58 -13.19 -7.77
N LYS A 98 7.15 -12.41 -6.81
CA LYS A 98 6.15 -12.75 -5.79
C LYS A 98 5.10 -11.65 -5.74
N GLN A 99 3.85 -12.03 -5.54
CA GLN A 99 2.81 -11.07 -5.19
C GLN A 99 3.09 -10.55 -3.79
N GLY A 100 3.16 -9.24 -3.61
CA GLY A 100 3.46 -8.65 -2.31
C GLY A 100 3.26 -7.13 -2.28
N TRP A 101 3.38 -6.57 -1.09
CA TRP A 101 3.33 -5.13 -0.88
C TRP A 101 4.67 -4.48 -1.22
N VAL A 102 4.61 -3.45 -2.03
CA VAL A 102 5.76 -2.60 -2.35
C VAL A 102 5.42 -1.13 -2.12
N SER A 103 6.45 -0.33 -1.88
CA SER A 103 6.34 1.12 -1.86
C SER A 103 7.16 1.72 -2.98
N THR A 104 6.61 2.73 -3.63
CA THR A 104 7.36 3.63 -4.52
C THR A 104 7.50 4.97 -3.85
N THR A 105 8.72 5.48 -3.76
CA THR A 105 9.04 6.83 -3.30
C THR A 105 9.69 7.60 -4.42
N ILE A 106 9.26 8.85 -4.61
CA ILE A 106 9.81 9.78 -5.60
C ILE A 106 10.30 11.03 -4.89
N HIS A 107 11.60 11.30 -4.93
CA HIS A 107 12.15 12.58 -4.50
C HIS A 107 12.21 13.53 -5.67
N LEU A 108 11.51 14.65 -5.56
CA LEU A 108 11.38 15.69 -6.58
C LEU A 108 12.42 16.79 -6.34
N LEU A 109 13.14 17.18 -7.39
CA LEU A 109 14.14 18.25 -7.32
C LEU A 109 14.35 18.91 -8.68
N HIS A 110 14.72 20.19 -8.66
CA HIS A 110 15.25 20.84 -9.85
C HIS A 110 16.73 20.52 -10.03
N VAL A 111 17.16 20.26 -11.25
CA VAL A 111 18.55 19.91 -11.59
C VAL A 111 19.07 20.86 -12.66
N GLY A 112 20.28 21.38 -12.40
CA GLY A 112 21.05 22.16 -13.35
C GLY A 112 20.50 23.57 -13.63
N GLU A 113 21.14 24.26 -14.57
CA GLU A 113 20.76 25.62 -15.00
C GLU A 113 19.42 25.68 -15.75
N THR A 114 18.96 24.55 -16.27
CA THR A 114 17.71 24.45 -17.04
C THR A 114 16.47 24.49 -16.14
N ASN A 115 16.64 24.40 -14.82
CA ASN A 115 15.57 24.38 -13.84
C ASN A 115 14.46 23.35 -14.13
N LYS A 116 14.80 22.25 -14.84
CA LYS A 116 13.85 21.17 -15.11
C LYS A 116 13.57 20.33 -13.86
N LEU A 117 12.36 19.85 -13.73
CA LEU A 117 11.92 19.00 -12.64
C LEU A 117 12.27 17.54 -12.89
N PHE A 118 13.04 16.98 -11.98
CA PHE A 118 13.43 15.57 -11.97
C PHE A 118 12.83 14.84 -10.78
N GLY A 119 12.70 13.53 -10.91
CA GLY A 119 12.36 12.63 -9.85
C GLY A 119 13.38 11.52 -9.71
N PHE A 120 13.89 11.30 -8.50
CA PHE A 120 14.61 10.09 -8.14
C PHE A 120 13.63 9.11 -7.55
N VAL A 121 13.40 8.01 -8.26
CA VAL A 121 12.42 6.98 -7.92
C VAL A 121 13.14 5.78 -7.32
N TYR A 122 12.63 5.24 -6.22
CA TYR A 122 13.03 3.94 -5.71
C TYR A 122 11.83 3.14 -5.21
N VAL A 123 11.92 1.83 -5.39
CA VAL A 123 10.89 0.87 -5.01
C VAL A 123 11.46 -0.06 -3.95
N LYS A 124 10.74 -0.24 -2.84
CA LYS A 124 11.12 -1.16 -1.76
C LYS A 124 10.07 -2.24 -1.55
N ASP A 125 10.53 -3.43 -1.20
CA ASP A 125 9.66 -4.46 -0.64
C ASP A 125 9.28 -4.06 0.79
N ILE A 126 7.99 -3.99 1.06
CA ILE A 126 7.44 -3.69 2.38
C ILE A 126 6.50 -4.80 2.86
N ASN A 127 6.58 -5.98 2.24
CA ASN A 127 5.64 -7.07 2.49
C ASN A 127 5.65 -7.50 3.95
N ASP A 128 6.82 -7.76 4.53
CA ASP A 128 6.95 -8.18 5.92
C ASP A 128 6.45 -7.12 6.89
N LYS A 129 6.81 -5.85 6.64
CA LYS A 129 6.30 -4.72 7.41
C LYS A 129 4.78 -4.66 7.36
N LYS A 130 4.20 -4.81 6.16
CA LYS A 130 2.75 -4.70 5.95
C LYS A 130 1.98 -5.86 6.57
N ILE A 131 2.51 -7.07 6.48
CA ILE A 131 1.93 -8.25 7.15
C ILE A 131 1.92 -8.02 8.67
N HIS A 132 3.03 -7.55 9.22
CA HIS A 132 3.12 -7.28 10.66
C HIS A 132 2.14 -6.18 11.11
N GLU A 133 2.03 -5.07 10.38
CA GLU A 133 1.04 -4.00 10.64
C GLU A 133 -0.39 -4.53 10.64
N LEU A 134 -0.74 -5.34 9.62
CA LEU A 134 -2.08 -5.93 9.51
C LEU A 134 -2.37 -6.92 10.64
N GLU A 135 -1.38 -7.68 11.07
CA GLU A 135 -1.51 -8.61 12.17
C GLU A 135 -1.71 -7.89 13.52
N LEU A 136 -0.94 -6.84 13.79
CA LEU A 136 -1.14 -5.97 14.96
C LEU A 136 -2.54 -5.33 14.96
N LEU A 137 -2.98 -4.85 13.80
CA LEU A 137 -4.33 -4.29 13.66
C LEU A 137 -5.39 -5.35 13.96
N ARG A 138 -5.25 -6.55 13.42
CA ARG A 138 -6.18 -7.67 13.68
C ARG A 138 -6.22 -8.04 15.15
N GLN A 139 -5.06 -8.09 15.83
CA GLN A 139 -4.99 -8.37 17.26
C GLN A 139 -5.68 -7.27 18.09
N SER A 140 -5.50 -6.00 17.72
CA SER A 140 -6.17 -4.86 18.36
C SER A 140 -7.69 -4.84 18.15
N GLN A 141 -8.18 -5.46 17.07
CA GLN A 141 -9.61 -5.49 16.70
C GLN A 141 -10.35 -6.74 17.15
N SER A 142 -9.65 -7.77 17.62
CA SER A 142 -10.26 -9.03 18.02
C SER A 142 -10.28 -9.20 19.55
N ASP A 143 -11.27 -9.93 20.02
CA ASP A 143 -11.31 -10.48 21.38
C ASP A 143 -10.28 -11.62 21.49
N PRO A 144 -9.42 -11.63 22.52
CA PRO A 144 -8.33 -12.59 22.62
C PRO A 144 -8.79 -14.04 22.81
N LEU A 145 -9.98 -14.25 23.39
CA LEU A 145 -10.55 -15.57 23.67
C LEU A 145 -11.26 -16.14 22.45
N THR A 146 -12.28 -15.43 21.99
CA THR A 146 -13.20 -15.89 20.93
C THR A 146 -12.68 -15.64 19.52
N LYS A 147 -11.67 -14.77 19.35
CA LYS A 147 -11.15 -14.30 18.05
C LYS A 147 -12.16 -13.53 17.19
N LEU A 148 -13.34 -13.26 17.71
CA LEU A 148 -14.32 -12.39 17.07
C LEU A 148 -13.91 -10.93 17.17
N TYR A 149 -14.56 -10.05 16.42
CA TYR A 149 -14.33 -8.62 16.58
C TYR A 149 -14.71 -8.18 18.00
N ASN A 150 -13.81 -7.42 18.64
CA ASN A 150 -14.12 -6.81 19.91
C ASN A 150 -15.15 -5.68 19.74
N ARG A 151 -15.69 -5.19 20.87
CA ARG A 151 -16.75 -4.17 20.89
C ARG A 151 -16.40 -2.92 20.08
N THR A 152 -15.15 -2.47 20.14
CA THR A 152 -14.70 -1.26 19.44
C THR A 152 -14.68 -1.46 17.92
N ALA A 153 -14.09 -2.54 17.46
CA ALA A 153 -14.03 -2.88 16.04
C ALA A 153 -15.42 -3.12 15.46
N PHE A 154 -16.29 -3.83 16.17
CA PHE A 154 -17.67 -4.04 15.78
C PHE A 154 -18.40 -2.72 15.58
N GLY A 155 -18.29 -1.78 16.55
CA GLY A 155 -18.91 -0.46 16.44
C GLY A 155 -18.44 0.33 15.23
N GLN A 156 -17.14 0.29 14.91
CA GLN A 156 -16.57 0.94 13.72
C GLN A 156 -17.14 0.33 12.43
N ILE A 157 -17.11 -1.00 12.31
CA ILE A 157 -17.63 -1.72 11.13
C ILE A 157 -19.11 -1.42 10.89
N VAL A 158 -19.92 -1.44 11.96
CA VAL A 158 -21.36 -1.13 11.85
C VAL A 158 -21.57 0.31 11.40
N ASN A 159 -20.85 1.28 11.98
CA ASN A 159 -20.94 2.68 11.58
C ASN A 159 -20.54 2.90 10.12
N GLU A 160 -19.44 2.28 9.66
CA GLU A 160 -19.04 2.35 8.26
C GLU A 160 -20.09 1.72 7.35
N TYR A 161 -20.67 0.61 7.76
CA TYR A 161 -21.71 -0.08 7.02
C TYR A 161 -22.97 0.79 6.87
N LEU A 162 -23.43 1.43 7.96
CA LEU A 162 -24.61 2.29 7.98
C LEU A 162 -24.41 3.59 7.18
N ASN A 163 -23.19 4.14 7.18
CA ASN A 163 -22.88 5.36 6.43
C ASN A 163 -22.75 5.15 4.92
N LYS A 164 -22.56 3.91 4.45
CA LYS A 164 -22.59 3.60 3.02
C LYS A 164 -24.03 3.56 2.55
N LYS A 165 -24.44 4.49 1.66
CA LYS A 165 -25.74 4.43 0.99
C LYS A 165 -25.90 3.08 0.29
N ARG A 166 -26.73 2.21 0.83
CA ARG A 166 -27.05 0.89 0.27
C ARG A 166 -28.54 0.76 0.09
N GLU A 167 -28.93 0.09 -0.98
CA GLU A 167 -30.33 -0.21 -1.31
C GLU A 167 -30.89 -1.44 -0.56
N TYR A 168 -30.04 -2.07 0.30
CA TYR A 168 -30.41 -3.33 0.96
C TYR A 168 -30.77 -3.11 2.42
N SER A 169 -31.82 -3.80 2.86
CA SER A 169 -32.20 -3.87 4.28
C SER A 169 -31.18 -4.72 5.05
N SER A 170 -30.92 -4.34 6.28
CA SER A 170 -29.99 -5.06 7.18
C SER A 170 -30.71 -5.40 8.48
N ALA A 171 -30.29 -6.48 9.12
CA ALA A 171 -30.78 -6.88 10.43
C ALA A 171 -29.58 -6.97 11.42
N LEU A 172 -29.82 -6.58 12.65
CA LEU A 172 -28.88 -6.77 13.75
C LEU A 172 -29.45 -7.87 14.67
N LEU A 173 -28.62 -8.87 14.95
CA LEU A 173 -28.94 -9.94 15.88
C LEU A 173 -28.06 -9.80 17.13
N LEU A 174 -28.69 -9.75 18.30
CA LEU A 174 -28.01 -9.78 19.59
C LEU A 174 -28.23 -11.17 20.22
N ILE A 175 -27.15 -11.82 20.57
CA ILE A 175 -27.16 -13.18 21.17
C ILE A 175 -26.49 -13.11 22.54
N ASP A 176 -27.06 -13.78 23.52
CA ASP A 176 -26.51 -13.93 24.86
C ASP A 176 -26.62 -15.40 25.32
N ILE A 177 -25.73 -15.83 26.22
CA ILE A 177 -25.72 -17.20 26.75
C ILE A 177 -26.47 -17.20 28.08
N ASP A 178 -27.59 -17.91 28.11
CA ASP A 178 -28.40 -18.05 29.32
C ASP A 178 -27.61 -18.74 30.45
N ASN A 179 -27.72 -18.15 31.63
CA ASN A 179 -27.08 -18.66 32.85
C ASN A 179 -25.57 -18.84 32.78
N PHE A 180 -24.85 -18.10 31.94
CA PHE A 180 -23.38 -18.19 31.80
C PHE A 180 -22.65 -18.01 33.12
N LYS A 181 -23.16 -17.13 34.02
CA LYS A 181 -22.61 -16.95 35.35
C LYS A 181 -22.64 -18.26 36.15
N ASN A 182 -23.74 -19.01 36.13
CA ASN A 182 -23.85 -20.29 36.80
C ASN A 182 -22.86 -21.33 36.28
N ILE A 183 -22.54 -21.29 35.01
CA ILE A 183 -21.50 -22.14 34.40
C ILE A 183 -20.15 -21.84 35.04
N ASN A 184 -19.78 -20.54 35.08
CA ASN A 184 -18.54 -20.10 35.72
C ASN A 184 -18.45 -20.44 37.18
N ASP A 185 -19.53 -20.20 37.94
CA ASP A 185 -19.57 -20.42 39.39
C ASP A 185 -19.49 -21.91 39.75
N ASN A 186 -20.06 -22.80 38.96
CA ASN A 186 -20.08 -24.25 39.21
C ASN A 186 -18.91 -25.02 38.60
N LEU A 187 -18.42 -24.60 37.41
CA LEU A 187 -17.43 -25.36 36.63
C LEU A 187 -16.10 -24.61 36.46
N GLY A 188 -16.04 -23.37 36.99
CA GLY A 188 -14.85 -22.52 36.88
C GLY A 188 -14.73 -21.74 35.58
N HIS A 189 -13.98 -20.63 35.63
CA HIS A 189 -13.80 -19.72 34.51
C HIS A 189 -13.17 -20.40 33.28
N SER A 190 -12.22 -21.34 33.46
CA SER A 190 -11.61 -22.05 32.36
C SER A 190 -12.61 -22.90 31.55
N PHE A 191 -13.66 -23.41 32.21
CA PHE A 191 -14.73 -24.09 31.49
C PHE A 191 -15.64 -23.10 30.78
N GLY A 192 -15.97 -21.98 31.44
CA GLY A 192 -16.71 -20.88 30.80
C GLY A 192 -16.02 -20.35 29.55
N ASP A 193 -14.70 -20.19 29.57
CA ASP A 193 -13.89 -19.81 28.40
C ASP A 193 -13.99 -20.80 27.23
N THR A 194 -14.25 -22.08 27.53
CA THR A 194 -14.45 -23.11 26.50
C THR A 194 -15.87 -23.08 25.90
N VAL A 195 -16.83 -22.53 26.64
CA VAL A 195 -18.24 -22.36 26.21
C VAL A 195 -18.40 -21.16 25.28
N LEU A 196 -17.56 -20.12 25.43
CA LEU A 196 -17.52 -18.92 24.58
C LEU A 196 -16.82 -19.21 23.25
#